data_c87fe870b0ce81342eba8a9389339801
#
_entry.id   c87fe870b0ce81342eba8a9389339801
#
_cell.length_a   1.000
_cell.length_b   1.000
_cell.length_c   1.000
_cell.angle_alpha   90.00
_cell.angle_beta   90.00
_cell.angle_gamma   90.00
#
_symmetry.space_group_name_H-M   'P 1'
#
loop_
_entity.id
_entity.type
_entity.pdbx_description
1 polymer ?
#
loop_
_entity_poly.entity_id
_entity_poly.type
_entity_poly.pdbx_seq_one_letter_code
_entity_poly.pdbx_strand_id
1 'polypeptide(L)'
;MAANFDLTNLAVTGLAPGNELIYDNVGMPSIMVKIPKMTYKQLGMGESAAVHPAFIVNGQEVDAIYISKYQNIVQDGRAYSLGGVDPAASLDMDHARQYCEAKGEGWHLMTRMEWGLIQRMCEAAGFVPKGNNNYGRHDSESFYKAIPTYMSGDKIGRVATGTGPLTWYHDNSPSGISGLTGNVWEWMGAVRSVYGEIQFLVNNNGADSAHSQSPTSTEWKAISCVDGSFITPDGKGTTANSVKIDIVGGKLQWAKTITHKNADGDWPSCTFGSITCSADIGANAKLLLQALGMMPYSSSDLCAGHTCWFRNSDEERAFFSGCSWGHPSHGLGSFSGGHPRSLVDVALGFRAAYCKLPSVT
;
A
#
# COMPACT_ATOMS: atom_id res chain seq x y z
N MET A 1 15.32 28.58 -8.53
CA MET A 1 16.28 28.57 -7.41
C MET A 1 16.87 27.19 -7.34
N ALA A 2 18.02 27.01 -7.93
CA ALA A 2 18.76 25.78 -7.77
C ALA A 2 19.49 25.83 -6.43
N ALA A 3 19.76 24.68 -5.85
CA ALA A 3 21.01 24.44 -5.21
C ALA A 3 21.16 24.49 -3.68
N ASN A 4 20.19 24.85 -2.87
CA ASN A 4 20.37 24.62 -1.43
C ASN A 4 20.35 23.14 -1.05
N PHE A 5 19.85 22.26 -1.96
CA PHE A 5 19.73 20.83 -1.74
C PHE A 5 20.67 19.97 -2.61
N ASP A 6 21.55 20.58 -3.43
CA ASP A 6 22.44 19.82 -4.30
C ASP A 6 23.42 18.92 -3.51
N LEU A 7 23.97 19.43 -2.40
CA LEU A 7 24.80 18.62 -1.50
C LEU A 7 23.99 17.52 -0.82
N THR A 8 22.74 17.79 -0.44
CA THR A 8 21.85 16.78 0.14
C THR A 8 21.52 15.71 -0.89
N ASN A 9 21.25 16.09 -2.15
CA ASN A 9 21.02 15.15 -3.23
C ASN A 9 22.26 14.26 -3.47
N LEU A 10 23.46 14.86 -3.52
CA LEU A 10 24.70 14.12 -3.67
C LEU A 10 24.92 13.15 -2.52
N ALA A 11 24.65 13.56 -1.29
CA ALA A 11 24.75 12.70 -0.12
C ALA A 11 23.73 11.54 -0.16
N VAL A 12 22.48 11.83 -0.51
CA VAL A 12 21.41 10.82 -0.63
C VAL A 12 21.75 9.80 -1.71
N THR A 13 22.11 10.23 -2.90
CA THR A 13 22.43 9.35 -4.03
C THR A 13 23.74 8.58 -3.83
N GLY A 14 24.74 9.18 -3.18
CA GLY A 14 26.02 8.56 -2.89
C GLY A 14 25.98 7.51 -1.78
N LEU A 15 25.19 7.74 -0.72
CA LEU A 15 25.05 6.84 0.42
C LEU A 15 23.97 5.78 0.24
N ALA A 16 22.99 6.04 -0.62
CA ALA A 16 21.85 5.17 -0.88
C ALA A 16 21.54 5.15 -2.39
N PRO A 17 22.32 4.40 -3.20
CA PRO A 17 22.09 4.30 -4.64
C PRO A 17 20.64 3.89 -4.96
N GLY A 18 20.03 4.56 -5.96
CA GLY A 18 18.61 4.37 -6.29
C GLY A 18 17.64 5.22 -5.45
N ASN A 19 18.16 6.00 -4.49
CA ASN A 19 17.38 7.06 -3.86
C ASN A 19 17.59 8.37 -4.61
N GLU A 20 16.52 9.17 -4.74
CA GLU A 20 16.53 10.46 -5.43
C GLU A 20 15.79 11.50 -4.58
N LEU A 21 16.19 12.77 -4.67
CA LEU A 21 15.38 13.88 -4.20
C LEU A 21 14.41 14.27 -5.31
N ILE A 22 13.12 14.06 -5.08
CA ILE A 22 12.07 14.52 -5.99
C ILE A 22 11.46 15.79 -5.38
N TYR A 23 11.46 16.87 -6.18
CA TYR A 23 10.96 18.17 -5.76
C TYR A 23 9.49 18.31 -6.12
N ASP A 24 8.75 18.95 -5.24
CA ASP A 24 7.36 19.33 -5.50
C ASP A 24 7.27 20.65 -6.32
N ASN A 25 6.05 21.08 -6.60
CA ASN A 25 5.78 22.28 -7.39
C ASN A 25 6.14 23.62 -6.68
N VAL A 26 6.56 23.58 -5.42
CA VAL A 26 7.10 24.73 -4.67
C VAL A 26 8.60 24.60 -4.41
N GLY A 27 9.25 23.56 -4.94
CA GLY A 27 10.70 23.35 -4.86
C GLY A 27 11.17 22.71 -3.56
N MET A 28 10.29 22.04 -2.81
CA MET A 28 10.65 21.29 -1.59
C MET A 28 10.88 19.81 -1.91
N PRO A 29 11.98 19.21 -1.42
CA PRO A 29 12.33 17.84 -1.75
C PRO A 29 11.63 16.81 -0.83
N SER A 30 11.48 15.62 -1.39
CA SER A 30 11.24 14.36 -0.65
C SER A 30 12.30 13.34 -1.03
N ILE A 31 12.74 12.54 -0.07
CA ILE A 31 13.64 11.41 -0.32
C ILE A 31 12.79 10.25 -0.83
N MET A 32 13.04 9.85 -2.08
CA MET A 32 12.27 8.82 -2.77
C MET A 32 13.16 7.64 -3.16
N VAL A 33 12.59 6.44 -3.17
CA VAL A 33 13.23 5.22 -3.67
C VAL A 33 12.68 4.95 -5.06
N LYS A 34 13.58 4.90 -6.03
CA LYS A 34 13.24 4.58 -7.41
C LYS A 34 13.03 3.08 -7.58
N ILE A 35 11.88 2.70 -8.08
CA ILE A 35 11.55 1.32 -8.45
C ILE A 35 11.45 1.27 -9.98
N PRO A 36 12.42 0.65 -10.68
CA PRO A 36 12.38 0.51 -12.12
C PRO A 36 11.26 -0.43 -12.55
N LYS A 37 10.79 -0.25 -13.80
CA LYS A 37 9.77 -1.10 -14.41
C LYS A 37 10.13 -2.58 -14.32
N MET A 38 9.18 -3.39 -13.85
CA MET A 38 9.33 -4.83 -13.68
C MET A 38 8.18 -5.60 -14.32
N THR A 39 8.49 -6.80 -14.79
CA THR A 39 7.52 -7.75 -15.35
C THR A 39 7.05 -8.75 -14.28
N TYR A 40 5.95 -9.43 -14.54
CA TYR A 40 5.49 -10.55 -13.70
C TYR A 40 6.58 -11.60 -13.49
N LYS A 41 7.32 -11.94 -14.57
CA LYS A 41 8.43 -12.90 -14.50
C LYS A 41 9.54 -12.47 -13.54
N GLN A 42 9.95 -11.20 -13.58
CA GLN A 42 10.97 -10.66 -12.67
C GLN A 42 10.51 -10.66 -11.21
N LEU A 43 9.21 -10.61 -10.97
CA LEU A 43 8.58 -10.66 -9.65
C LEU A 43 8.30 -12.10 -9.17
N GLY A 44 8.70 -13.12 -9.93
CA GLY A 44 8.41 -14.52 -9.61
C GLY A 44 6.92 -14.88 -9.69
N MET A 45 6.15 -14.15 -10.49
CA MET A 45 4.71 -14.34 -10.68
C MET A 45 4.39 -15.10 -11.99
N GLY A 46 5.15 -16.14 -12.30
CA GLY A 46 5.04 -16.94 -13.51
C GLY A 46 5.95 -16.47 -14.64
N GLU A 47 5.75 -17.01 -15.84
CA GLU A 47 6.64 -16.80 -16.98
C GLU A 47 6.24 -15.60 -17.87
N SER A 48 5.20 -14.84 -17.52
CA SER A 48 4.73 -13.71 -18.32
C SER A 48 5.76 -12.58 -18.35
N ALA A 49 6.10 -12.11 -19.55
CA ALA A 49 6.90 -10.91 -19.77
C ALA A 49 6.07 -9.61 -19.72
N ALA A 50 4.76 -9.70 -19.47
CA ALA A 50 3.93 -8.51 -19.28
C ALA A 50 4.38 -7.69 -18.08
N VAL A 51 4.30 -6.37 -18.22
CA VAL A 51 4.68 -5.42 -17.18
C VAL A 51 3.66 -5.49 -16.02
N HIS A 52 4.16 -5.38 -14.79
CA HIS A 52 3.29 -5.32 -13.62
C HIS A 52 2.41 -4.05 -13.67
N PRO A 53 1.10 -4.13 -13.35
CA PRO A 53 0.17 -3.01 -13.52
C PRO A 53 0.54 -1.72 -12.78
N ALA A 54 1.37 -1.79 -11.74
CA ALA A 54 1.91 -0.60 -11.06
C ALA A 54 2.69 0.35 -11.99
N PHE A 55 3.16 -0.15 -13.13
CA PHE A 55 3.88 0.63 -14.14
C PHE A 55 3.03 1.01 -15.35
N ILE A 56 1.71 0.91 -15.25
CA ILE A 56 0.78 1.28 -16.33
C ILE A 56 -0.11 2.40 -15.83
N VAL A 57 0.09 3.60 -16.35
CA VAL A 57 -0.69 4.81 -16.02
C VAL A 57 -1.30 5.35 -17.30
N ASN A 58 -2.59 5.65 -17.29
CA ASN A 58 -3.33 6.13 -18.47
C ASN A 58 -3.17 5.21 -19.72
N GLY A 59 -3.09 3.89 -19.46
CA GLY A 59 -2.90 2.89 -20.51
C GLY A 59 -1.48 2.84 -21.11
N GLN A 60 -0.53 3.61 -20.58
CA GLN A 60 0.85 3.66 -21.05
C GLN A 60 1.82 3.16 -19.98
N GLU A 61 2.89 2.48 -20.43
CA GLU A 61 3.95 2.04 -19.52
C GLU A 61 4.83 3.21 -19.09
N VAL A 62 5.17 3.26 -17.81
CA VAL A 62 6.16 4.17 -17.24
C VAL A 62 7.43 3.41 -16.87
N ASP A 63 8.59 4.04 -17.01
CA ASP A 63 9.89 3.38 -16.80
C ASP A 63 10.23 3.16 -15.31
N ALA A 64 9.62 3.94 -14.42
CA ALA A 64 9.81 3.82 -12.99
C ALA A 64 8.66 4.48 -12.22
N ILE A 65 8.45 4.00 -11.01
CA ILE A 65 7.70 4.69 -9.96
C ILE A 65 8.65 5.03 -8.82
N TYR A 66 8.29 6.01 -8.01
CA TYR A 66 9.09 6.46 -6.87
C TYR A 66 8.24 6.38 -5.61
N ILE A 67 8.71 5.64 -4.63
CA ILE A 67 8.03 5.48 -3.35
C ILE A 67 8.74 6.31 -2.30
N SER A 68 8.00 7.07 -1.49
CA SER A 68 8.57 7.76 -0.34
C SER A 68 9.41 6.80 0.50
N LYS A 69 10.67 7.14 0.73
CA LYS A 69 11.59 6.31 1.52
C LYS A 69 11.06 6.08 2.93
N TYR A 70 10.42 7.08 3.50
CA TYR A 70 9.89 7.10 4.85
C TYR A 70 8.38 7.36 4.86
N GLN A 71 7.70 6.90 5.92
CA GLN A 71 6.34 7.34 6.24
C GLN A 71 6.31 8.87 6.30
N ASN A 72 5.29 9.49 5.68
CA ASN A 72 5.34 10.93 5.44
C ASN A 72 4.99 11.76 6.68
N ILE A 73 5.55 12.96 6.74
CA ILE A 73 5.04 14.06 7.55
C ILE A 73 4.15 14.96 6.69
N VAL A 74 3.38 15.83 7.34
CA VAL A 74 2.63 16.90 6.68
C VAL A 74 3.19 18.25 7.14
N GLN A 75 3.55 19.08 6.18
CA GLN A 75 3.92 20.47 6.41
C GLN A 75 3.27 21.35 5.34
N ASP A 76 2.63 22.42 5.77
CA ASP A 76 1.93 23.37 4.89
C ASP A 76 0.96 22.69 3.90
N GLY A 77 0.23 21.66 4.41
CA GLY A 77 -0.73 20.90 3.62
C GLY A 77 -0.13 19.99 2.56
N ARG A 78 1.15 19.61 2.68
CA ARG A 78 1.90 18.79 1.72
C ARG A 78 2.62 17.63 2.42
N ALA A 79 2.71 16.50 1.75
CA ALA A 79 3.35 15.29 2.24
C ALA A 79 4.85 15.26 1.94
N TYR A 80 5.71 15.02 2.93
CA TYR A 80 7.16 14.93 2.73
C TYR A 80 7.75 13.66 3.31
N SER A 81 8.66 13.03 2.56
CA SER A 81 9.45 11.86 2.96
C SER A 81 10.77 12.31 3.56
N LEU A 82 10.85 12.32 4.88
CA LEU A 82 12.03 12.75 5.64
C LEU A 82 12.39 11.71 6.70
N GLY A 83 13.69 11.54 6.96
CA GLY A 83 14.19 10.68 8.04
C GLY A 83 14.32 11.43 9.36
N GLY A 84 14.22 10.70 10.48
CA GLY A 84 14.45 11.24 11.83
C GLY A 84 13.27 12.04 12.40
N VAL A 85 12.08 11.95 11.84
CA VAL A 85 10.90 12.74 12.21
C VAL A 85 9.73 11.86 12.64
N ASP A 86 8.78 12.41 13.39
CA ASP A 86 7.51 11.72 13.72
C ASP A 86 6.63 11.62 12.44
N PRO A 87 6.21 10.43 12.02
CA PRO A 87 5.30 10.32 10.88
C PRO A 87 3.93 10.93 11.20
N ALA A 88 3.32 11.55 10.20
CA ALA A 88 1.96 12.04 10.31
C ALA A 88 0.99 10.90 10.59
N ALA A 89 0.05 11.15 11.48
CA ALA A 89 -1.04 10.26 11.83
C ALA A 89 -2.28 11.09 12.19
N SER A 90 -3.37 10.44 12.60
CA SER A 90 -4.62 11.11 12.97
C SER A 90 -5.22 11.93 11.82
N LEU A 91 -5.21 11.36 10.63
CA LEU A 91 -5.82 11.93 9.43
C LEU A 91 -6.56 10.84 8.66
N ASP A 92 -7.62 11.22 7.97
CA ASP A 92 -8.40 10.33 7.14
C ASP A 92 -7.78 10.12 5.74
N MET A 93 -8.36 9.20 4.96
CA MET A 93 -7.83 8.84 3.64
C MET A 93 -7.87 10.03 2.65
N ASP A 94 -8.91 10.84 2.71
CA ASP A 94 -9.07 11.96 1.76
C ASP A 94 -8.04 13.07 2.03
N HIS A 95 -7.76 13.38 3.30
CA HIS A 95 -6.66 14.28 3.66
C HIS A 95 -5.29 13.70 3.28
N ALA A 96 -5.05 12.40 3.55
CA ALA A 96 -3.81 11.74 3.13
C ALA A 96 -3.57 11.90 1.63
N ARG A 97 -4.60 11.66 0.80
CA ARG A 97 -4.56 11.81 -0.65
C ARG A 97 -4.31 13.26 -1.05
N GLN A 98 -5.07 14.20 -0.49
CA GLN A 98 -4.95 15.63 -0.80
C GLN A 98 -3.54 16.17 -0.49
N TYR A 99 -2.92 15.79 0.62
CA TYR A 99 -1.56 16.22 0.97
C TYR A 99 -0.49 15.67 0.00
N CYS A 100 -0.73 14.49 -0.58
CA CYS A 100 0.14 13.96 -1.62
C CYS A 100 -0.05 14.73 -2.94
N GLU A 101 -1.29 14.88 -3.40
CA GLU A 101 -1.64 15.54 -4.66
C GLU A 101 -1.29 17.05 -4.67
N ALA A 102 -1.33 17.72 -3.51
CA ALA A 102 -0.93 19.13 -3.37
C ALA A 102 0.53 19.41 -3.78
N LYS A 103 1.36 18.38 -3.89
CA LYS A 103 2.76 18.49 -4.33
C LYS A 103 2.90 18.69 -5.84
N GLY A 104 1.84 18.45 -6.60
CA GLY A 104 1.82 18.66 -8.05
C GLY A 104 1.62 17.38 -8.85
N GLU A 105 1.76 17.50 -10.16
CA GLU A 105 1.52 16.42 -11.11
C GLU A 105 2.35 15.17 -10.79
N GLY A 106 1.72 14.00 -10.88
CA GLY A 106 2.32 12.69 -10.62
C GLY A 106 2.52 12.34 -9.15
N TRP A 107 2.35 13.29 -8.21
CA TRP A 107 2.35 12.99 -6.80
C TRP A 107 0.98 12.45 -6.35
N HIS A 108 0.99 11.33 -5.63
CA HIS A 108 -0.24 10.65 -5.21
C HIS A 108 -0.05 9.87 -3.91
N LEU A 109 -1.16 9.53 -3.27
CA LEU A 109 -1.16 8.56 -2.17
C LEU A 109 -0.75 7.20 -2.72
N MET A 110 0.26 6.55 -2.13
CA MET A 110 0.73 5.23 -2.54
C MET A 110 -0.47 4.30 -2.77
N THR A 111 -0.55 3.73 -3.98
CA THR A 111 -1.67 2.90 -4.38
C THR A 111 -1.54 1.48 -3.85
N ARG A 112 -2.65 0.77 -3.75
CA ARG A 112 -2.60 -0.66 -3.38
C ARG A 112 -1.83 -1.49 -4.40
N MET A 113 -1.84 -1.08 -5.68
CA MET A 113 -1.07 -1.75 -6.74
C MET A 113 0.43 -1.60 -6.54
N GLU A 114 0.88 -0.43 -6.11
CA GLU A 114 2.29 -0.18 -5.78
C GLU A 114 2.72 -0.93 -4.52
N TRP A 115 1.85 -0.99 -3.50
CA TRP A 115 2.13 -1.81 -2.32
C TRP A 115 2.27 -3.29 -2.66
N GLY A 116 1.38 -3.83 -3.51
CA GLY A 116 1.44 -5.21 -3.98
C GLY A 116 2.74 -5.51 -4.75
N LEU A 117 3.19 -4.57 -5.60
CA LEU A 117 4.49 -4.66 -6.27
C LEU A 117 5.64 -4.80 -5.25
N ILE A 118 5.72 -3.89 -4.26
CA ILE A 118 6.79 -3.94 -3.25
C ILE A 118 6.72 -5.24 -2.43
N GLN A 119 5.52 -5.68 -2.06
CA GLN A 119 5.33 -6.96 -1.38
C GLN A 119 5.90 -8.13 -2.23
N ARG A 120 5.59 -8.16 -3.53
CA ARG A 120 6.13 -9.20 -4.43
C ARG A 120 7.63 -9.11 -4.64
N MET A 121 8.20 -7.90 -4.69
CA MET A 121 9.66 -7.71 -4.72
C MET A 121 10.33 -8.33 -3.49
N CYS A 122 9.79 -8.07 -2.30
CA CYS A 122 10.31 -8.64 -1.05
C CYS A 122 10.20 -10.18 -1.03
N GLU A 123 9.06 -10.72 -1.46
CA GLU A 123 8.85 -12.18 -1.55
C GLU A 123 9.83 -12.83 -2.54
N ALA A 124 10.02 -12.23 -3.72
CA ALA A 124 10.96 -12.71 -4.73
C ALA A 124 12.42 -12.62 -4.28
N ALA A 125 12.76 -11.61 -3.49
CA ALA A 125 14.08 -11.44 -2.89
C ALA A 125 14.33 -12.36 -1.68
N GLY A 126 13.31 -13.05 -1.18
CA GLY A 126 13.41 -13.90 0.00
C GLY A 126 13.59 -13.14 1.31
N PHE A 127 13.17 -11.87 1.36
CA PHE A 127 13.30 -11.02 2.54
C PHE A 127 12.06 -10.14 2.74
N VAL A 128 11.48 -10.18 3.93
CA VAL A 128 10.37 -9.29 4.34
C VAL A 128 10.88 -8.32 5.42
N PRO A 129 10.70 -7.01 5.23
CA PRO A 129 11.21 -6.03 6.18
C PRO A 129 10.52 -6.14 7.53
N LYS A 130 11.31 -6.02 8.57
CA LYS A 130 10.86 -5.82 9.94
C LYS A 130 10.51 -4.35 10.17
N GLY A 131 10.04 -4.02 11.39
CA GLY A 131 9.69 -2.65 11.74
C GLY A 131 9.12 -2.53 13.15
N ASN A 132 8.62 -1.37 13.50
CA ASN A 132 8.02 -1.11 14.80
C ASN A 132 6.60 -1.71 14.89
N ASN A 133 6.50 -3.03 15.08
CA ASN A 133 5.22 -3.71 15.32
C ASN A 133 5.00 -4.07 16.80
N ASN A 134 5.99 -3.84 17.66
CA ASN A 134 5.94 -4.16 19.07
C ASN A 134 6.61 -3.09 19.93
N TYR A 135 5.93 -1.93 20.06
CA TYR A 135 6.27 -0.87 21.00
C TYR A 135 7.74 -0.44 20.96
N GLY A 136 8.18 0.09 19.82
CA GLY A 136 9.52 0.64 19.58
C GLY A 136 10.49 -0.34 18.94
N ARG A 137 10.08 -1.58 18.68
CA ARG A 137 10.91 -2.63 18.08
C ARG A 137 10.06 -3.56 17.21
N HIS A 138 10.71 -4.46 16.51
CA HIS A 138 10.04 -5.64 15.94
C HIS A 138 9.88 -6.73 17.01
N ASP A 139 8.80 -7.49 16.94
CA ASP A 139 8.50 -8.57 17.89
C ASP A 139 9.60 -9.65 17.95
N SER A 140 10.27 -9.94 16.83
CA SER A 140 11.40 -10.86 16.74
C SER A 140 12.77 -10.24 17.05
N GLU A 141 12.85 -8.93 17.39
CA GLU A 141 14.10 -8.21 17.67
C GLU A 141 14.10 -7.61 19.07
N SER A 142 14.48 -8.39 20.08
CA SER A 142 14.39 -7.99 21.49
C SER A 142 15.42 -6.93 21.93
N PHE A 143 16.52 -6.79 21.19
CA PHE A 143 17.70 -6.01 21.56
C PHE A 143 17.69 -4.56 21.07
N TYR A 144 16.79 -4.19 20.14
CA TYR A 144 16.77 -2.88 19.53
C TYR A 144 15.43 -2.16 19.76
N LYS A 145 15.51 -0.86 20.08
CA LYS A 145 14.39 0.06 20.09
C LYS A 145 14.75 1.31 19.29
N ALA A 146 13.89 1.70 18.37
CA ALA A 146 14.05 2.94 17.61
C ALA A 146 13.76 4.16 18.50
N ILE A 147 14.10 5.37 18.02
CA ILE A 147 13.94 6.62 18.76
C ILE A 147 12.45 6.96 18.90
N PRO A 148 11.89 7.03 20.11
CA PRO A 148 10.46 7.30 20.30
C PRO A 148 10.12 8.75 19.94
N THR A 149 8.94 8.94 19.30
CA THR A 149 8.36 10.25 18.99
C THR A 149 6.96 10.40 19.58
N TYR A 150 6.29 9.29 19.90
CA TYR A 150 4.99 9.27 20.54
C TYR A 150 4.91 8.13 21.55
N MET A 151 4.37 8.42 22.72
CA MET A 151 4.14 7.42 23.76
C MET A 151 2.65 7.03 23.83
N SER A 152 2.38 5.74 23.85
CA SER A 152 1.06 5.17 24.07
C SER A 152 0.98 4.65 25.52
N GLY A 153 0.55 5.51 26.43
CA GLY A 153 0.75 5.30 27.87
C GLY A 153 2.24 5.27 28.21
N ASP A 154 2.68 4.22 28.89
CA ASP A 154 4.10 4.00 29.28
C ASP A 154 4.88 3.27 28.22
N LYS A 155 4.26 2.93 27.08
CA LYS A 155 4.92 2.18 26.00
C LYS A 155 5.27 3.10 24.84
N ILE A 156 6.32 2.76 24.10
CA ILE A 156 6.68 3.46 22.87
C ILE A 156 5.59 3.17 21.82
N GLY A 157 4.92 4.21 21.36
CA GLY A 157 4.03 4.16 20.20
C GLY A 157 4.82 4.39 18.92
N ARG A 158 4.69 5.58 18.30
CA ARG A 158 5.47 5.91 17.11
C ARG A 158 6.94 6.15 17.43
N VAL A 159 7.76 5.86 16.42
CA VAL A 159 9.20 6.13 16.43
C VAL A 159 9.58 7.01 15.25
N ALA A 160 10.68 7.73 15.38
CA ALA A 160 11.22 8.57 14.32
C ALA A 160 11.54 7.72 13.09
N THR A 161 11.12 8.19 11.91
CA THR A 161 11.30 7.53 10.63
C THR A 161 12.76 7.23 10.35
N GLY A 162 13.06 6.02 9.85
CA GLY A 162 14.42 5.62 9.47
C GLY A 162 15.40 5.42 10.63
N THR A 163 14.95 5.41 11.90
CA THR A 163 15.81 5.15 13.07
C THR A 163 15.90 3.68 13.45
N GLY A 164 15.24 2.80 12.71
CA GLY A 164 15.37 1.36 12.85
C GLY A 164 16.64 0.79 12.17
N PRO A 165 17.01 -0.46 12.47
CA PRO A 165 18.13 -1.15 11.82
C PRO A 165 17.83 -1.42 10.33
N LEU A 166 18.84 -1.85 9.57
CA LEU A 166 18.70 -2.15 8.14
C LEU A 166 17.63 -3.23 7.85
N THR A 167 17.40 -4.13 8.79
CA THR A 167 16.30 -5.11 8.69
C THR A 167 14.91 -4.49 8.57
N TRP A 168 14.75 -3.18 8.83
CA TRP A 168 13.50 -2.44 8.66
C TRP A 168 13.34 -1.81 7.27
N TYR A 169 14.31 -2.02 6.38
CA TYR A 169 14.28 -1.57 4.99
C TYR A 169 13.94 -2.75 4.08
N HIS A 170 13.16 -2.52 3.03
CA HIS A 170 12.58 -3.58 2.20
C HIS A 170 13.63 -4.48 1.51
N ASP A 171 14.83 -3.97 1.30
CA ASP A 171 15.96 -4.66 0.66
C ASP A 171 17.13 -4.93 1.63
N ASN A 172 16.90 -4.76 2.93
CA ASN A 172 17.93 -4.88 3.98
C ASN A 172 19.17 -3.99 3.76
N SER A 173 18.98 -2.83 3.11
CA SER A 173 20.05 -1.88 2.79
C SER A 173 19.66 -0.43 3.09
N PRO A 174 20.64 0.50 3.18
CA PRO A 174 20.36 1.92 3.28
C PRO A 174 19.56 2.49 2.09
N SER A 175 19.54 1.80 0.95
CA SER A 175 18.84 2.21 -0.27
C SER A 175 17.33 1.93 -0.22
N GLY A 176 16.90 1.03 0.66
CA GLY A 176 15.53 0.52 0.71
C GLY A 176 14.49 1.51 1.21
N ILE A 177 13.24 1.14 1.03
CA ILE A 177 12.07 1.79 1.63
C ILE A 177 12.00 1.34 3.09
N SER A 178 11.98 2.30 4.02
CA SER A 178 11.92 2.06 5.47
C SER A 178 10.49 2.07 5.99
N GLY A 179 10.21 1.22 6.99
CA GLY A 179 8.98 1.30 7.78
C GLY A 179 7.71 0.80 7.07
N LEU A 180 7.84 -0.15 6.13
CA LEU A 180 6.68 -0.83 5.52
C LEU A 180 6.00 -1.82 6.49
N THR A 181 6.66 -2.16 7.59
CA THR A 181 6.14 -2.95 8.69
C THR A 181 6.11 -2.08 9.94
N GLY A 182 4.93 -1.87 10.51
CA GLY A 182 4.77 -1.20 11.79
C GLY A 182 4.88 0.32 11.75
N ASN A 183 5.04 0.88 12.92
CA ASN A 183 5.01 2.30 13.24
C ASN A 183 3.61 2.88 13.12
N VAL A 184 3.14 3.21 11.93
CA VAL A 184 1.73 3.51 11.64
C VAL A 184 1.22 2.63 10.50
N TRP A 185 -0.05 2.26 10.55
CA TRP A 185 -0.76 1.78 9.36
C TRP A 185 -0.70 2.83 8.26
N GLU A 186 -0.71 2.43 7.00
CA GLU A 186 -0.64 3.36 5.87
C GLU A 186 -1.89 3.26 5.00
N TRP A 187 -2.62 4.38 4.82
CA TRP A 187 -3.72 4.49 3.88
C TRP A 187 -3.27 4.11 2.47
N MET A 188 -4.10 3.35 1.75
CA MET A 188 -3.86 2.94 0.37
C MET A 188 -4.78 3.68 -0.59
N GLY A 189 -4.18 4.32 -1.60
CA GLY A 189 -4.92 4.90 -2.72
C GLY A 189 -5.45 3.86 -3.71
N ALA A 190 -6.41 4.27 -4.52
CA ALA A 190 -6.94 3.58 -5.68
C ALA A 190 -7.56 2.19 -5.41
N VAL A 191 -7.99 1.93 -4.19
CA VAL A 191 -8.68 0.68 -3.80
C VAL A 191 -9.78 0.95 -2.78
N ARG A 192 -10.90 0.24 -2.91
CA ARG A 192 -11.99 0.22 -1.93
C ARG A 192 -12.80 -1.08 -2.05
N SER A 193 -13.67 -1.35 -1.10
CA SER A 193 -14.78 -2.29 -1.28
C SER A 193 -16.12 -1.60 -1.10
N VAL A 194 -17.13 -2.03 -1.85
CA VAL A 194 -18.51 -1.56 -1.75
C VAL A 194 -19.41 -2.76 -1.59
N TYR A 195 -20.03 -2.91 -0.42
CA TYR A 195 -20.80 -4.11 -0.04
C TYR A 195 -20.03 -5.41 -0.31
N GLY A 196 -18.72 -5.39 -0.04
CA GLY A 196 -17.82 -6.53 -0.26
C GLY A 196 -17.31 -6.69 -1.69
N GLU A 197 -17.82 -5.96 -2.68
CA GLU A 197 -17.28 -5.92 -4.03
C GLU A 197 -15.98 -5.12 -4.04
N ILE A 198 -14.88 -5.75 -4.48
CA ILE A 198 -13.60 -5.05 -4.58
C ILE A 198 -13.58 -4.14 -5.81
N GLN A 199 -13.21 -2.89 -5.60
CA GLN A 199 -13.13 -1.88 -6.65
C GLN A 199 -11.80 -1.13 -6.57
N PHE A 200 -11.25 -0.76 -7.73
CA PHE A 200 -10.03 0.02 -7.83
C PHE A 200 -9.97 0.82 -9.12
N LEU A 201 -9.02 1.73 -9.21
CA LEU A 201 -8.72 2.43 -10.45
C LEU A 201 -7.86 1.53 -11.34
N VAL A 202 -8.15 1.54 -12.64
CA VAL A 202 -7.50 0.64 -13.61
C VAL A 202 -5.99 0.76 -13.54
N ASN A 203 -5.29 -0.36 -13.43
CA ASN A 203 -3.84 -0.45 -13.34
C ASN A 203 -3.30 0.43 -12.19
N ASN A 204 -2.52 1.46 -12.51
CA ASN A 204 -2.03 2.46 -11.57
C ASN A 204 -2.54 3.87 -11.90
N ASN A 205 -3.74 4.01 -12.46
CA ASN A 205 -4.34 5.31 -12.76
C ASN A 205 -4.53 6.20 -11.51
N GLY A 206 -4.49 5.61 -10.31
CA GLY A 206 -4.43 6.37 -9.06
C GLY A 206 -3.19 7.25 -8.91
N ALA A 207 -2.17 7.08 -9.77
CA ALA A 207 -0.99 7.93 -9.84
C ALA A 207 -1.26 9.30 -10.51
N ASP A 208 -2.37 9.42 -11.22
CA ASP A 208 -2.80 10.67 -11.84
C ASP A 208 -4.04 11.21 -11.12
N SER A 209 -3.93 12.40 -10.53
CA SER A 209 -5.02 13.06 -9.80
C SER A 209 -6.22 13.44 -10.69
N ALA A 210 -6.10 13.37 -12.01
CA ALA A 210 -7.22 13.50 -12.93
C ALA A 210 -8.24 12.36 -12.77
N HIS A 211 -7.80 11.18 -12.27
CA HIS A 211 -8.70 10.07 -11.94
C HIS A 211 -9.23 10.20 -10.52
N SER A 212 -10.45 10.65 -10.41
CA SER A 212 -11.10 10.91 -9.12
C SER A 212 -11.30 9.65 -8.28
N GLN A 213 -10.86 9.71 -7.02
CA GLN A 213 -11.07 8.68 -6.01
C GLN A 213 -12.23 9.01 -5.05
N SER A 214 -13.10 9.96 -5.40
CA SER A 214 -14.28 10.27 -4.59
C SER A 214 -15.23 9.07 -4.47
N PRO A 215 -16.06 8.98 -3.43
CA PRO A 215 -17.03 7.88 -3.28
C PRO A 215 -17.96 7.70 -4.47
N THR A 216 -18.31 8.80 -5.16
CA THR A 216 -19.24 8.84 -6.28
C THR A 216 -18.56 8.82 -7.65
N SER A 217 -17.23 8.68 -7.70
CA SER A 217 -16.49 8.66 -8.97
C SER A 217 -16.91 7.48 -9.86
N THR A 218 -17.00 7.73 -11.16
CA THR A 218 -17.22 6.71 -12.20
C THR A 218 -15.94 5.99 -12.62
N GLU A 219 -14.78 6.43 -12.12
CA GLU A 219 -13.47 5.83 -12.39
C GLU A 219 -13.29 4.47 -11.71
N TRP A 220 -14.03 4.22 -10.63
CA TRP A 220 -13.98 2.93 -9.95
C TRP A 220 -14.42 1.79 -10.86
N LYS A 221 -13.64 0.72 -10.90
CA LYS A 221 -13.92 -0.50 -11.64
C LYS A 221 -13.85 -1.71 -10.72
N ALA A 222 -14.73 -2.69 -10.97
CA ALA A 222 -14.64 -4.01 -10.36
C ALA A 222 -13.84 -4.97 -11.26
N ILE A 223 -13.31 -6.03 -10.66
CA ILE A 223 -12.63 -7.12 -11.40
C ILE A 223 -13.67 -8.11 -11.89
N SER A 224 -13.66 -8.44 -13.17
CA SER A 224 -14.38 -9.59 -13.69
C SER A 224 -13.78 -10.89 -13.14
N CYS A 225 -14.58 -11.69 -12.44
CA CYS A 225 -14.13 -12.99 -11.93
C CYS A 225 -13.83 -13.99 -13.07
N VAL A 226 -14.35 -13.78 -14.27
CA VAL A 226 -14.21 -14.71 -15.42
C VAL A 226 -12.82 -14.58 -16.05
N ASP A 227 -12.42 -13.37 -16.37
CA ASP A 227 -11.22 -13.10 -17.21
C ASP A 227 -10.27 -12.05 -16.63
N GLY A 228 -10.60 -11.45 -15.47
CA GLY A 228 -9.79 -10.40 -14.84
C GLY A 228 -9.91 -9.03 -15.50
N SER A 229 -10.82 -8.85 -16.47
CA SER A 229 -11.07 -7.54 -17.06
C SER A 229 -11.73 -6.57 -16.09
N PHE A 230 -11.69 -5.28 -16.42
CA PHE A 230 -12.31 -4.24 -15.61
C PHE A 230 -13.75 -3.99 -16.06
N ILE A 231 -14.68 -4.09 -15.13
CA ILE A 231 -16.12 -3.90 -15.38
C ILE A 231 -16.65 -2.75 -14.54
N THR A 232 -17.67 -2.04 -15.07
CA THR A 232 -18.29 -0.94 -14.33
C THR A 232 -19.18 -1.48 -13.20
N PRO A 233 -18.92 -1.09 -11.94
CA PRO A 233 -19.69 -1.53 -10.81
C PRO A 233 -21.09 -0.90 -10.81
N ASP A 234 -22.08 -1.59 -10.23
CA ASP A 234 -23.46 -1.11 -10.09
C ASP A 234 -23.68 -0.18 -8.88
N GLY A 235 -22.63 0.03 -8.07
CA GLY A 235 -22.68 0.83 -6.85
C GLY A 235 -23.41 0.17 -5.67
N LYS A 236 -23.88 -1.07 -5.83
CA LYS A 236 -24.62 -1.83 -4.82
C LYS A 236 -23.93 -3.12 -4.40
N GLY A 237 -22.71 -3.38 -4.94
CA GLY A 237 -21.97 -4.61 -4.70
C GLY A 237 -22.59 -5.86 -5.32
N THR A 238 -23.57 -5.68 -6.24
CA THR A 238 -24.28 -6.80 -6.88
C THR A 238 -23.93 -6.98 -8.37
N THR A 239 -22.89 -6.27 -8.82
CA THR A 239 -22.40 -6.35 -10.20
C THR A 239 -22.19 -7.80 -10.63
N ALA A 240 -22.77 -8.17 -11.77
CA ALA A 240 -22.67 -9.53 -12.31
C ALA A 240 -21.19 -9.86 -12.63
N ASN A 241 -20.76 -11.05 -12.24
CA ASN A 241 -19.40 -11.56 -12.45
C ASN A 241 -18.28 -10.72 -11.80
N SER A 242 -18.54 -9.84 -10.84
CA SER A 242 -17.49 -9.14 -10.12
C SER A 242 -16.90 -9.99 -8.99
N VAL A 243 -15.63 -9.72 -8.68
CA VAL A 243 -14.94 -10.32 -7.53
C VAL A 243 -15.40 -9.66 -6.24
N LYS A 244 -15.76 -10.47 -5.26
CA LYS A 244 -16.26 -10.04 -3.95
C LYS A 244 -15.54 -10.75 -2.81
N ILE A 245 -15.61 -10.14 -1.65
CA ILE A 245 -15.15 -10.74 -0.37
C ILE A 245 -16.28 -11.62 0.16
N ASP A 246 -16.06 -12.94 0.24
CA ASP A 246 -16.90 -13.85 1.02
C ASP A 246 -16.16 -14.30 2.29
N ILE A 247 -16.89 -14.78 3.29
CA ILE A 247 -16.35 -15.24 4.58
C ILE A 247 -16.64 -16.73 4.72
N VAL A 248 -15.66 -17.56 4.38
CA VAL A 248 -15.81 -19.03 4.42
C VAL A 248 -14.96 -19.60 5.54
N GLY A 249 -15.62 -20.26 6.52
CA GLY A 249 -14.92 -20.79 7.68
C GLY A 249 -14.17 -19.71 8.49
N GLY A 250 -14.71 -18.49 8.55
CA GLY A 250 -14.11 -17.35 9.24
C GLY A 250 -12.95 -16.70 8.49
N LYS A 251 -12.64 -17.15 7.27
CA LYS A 251 -11.51 -16.64 6.45
C LYS A 251 -12.01 -15.90 5.21
N LEU A 252 -11.20 -14.99 4.70
CA LEU A 252 -11.46 -14.32 3.44
C LEU A 252 -11.34 -15.30 2.27
N GLN A 253 -12.38 -15.35 1.46
CA GLN A 253 -12.36 -15.99 0.16
C GLN A 253 -12.78 -14.98 -0.92
N TRP A 254 -11.98 -14.79 -1.94
CA TRP A 254 -12.40 -14.07 -3.14
C TRP A 254 -13.38 -14.93 -3.92
N ALA A 255 -14.58 -14.42 -4.16
CA ALA A 255 -15.67 -15.17 -4.75
C ALA A 255 -16.50 -14.31 -5.70
N LYS A 256 -17.26 -14.95 -6.57
CA LYS A 256 -18.26 -14.30 -7.42
C LYS A 256 -19.48 -13.86 -6.60
N THR A 257 -19.85 -14.64 -5.57
CA THR A 257 -21.06 -14.45 -4.77
C THR A 257 -20.70 -14.42 -3.30
N ILE A 258 -21.29 -13.50 -2.54
CA ILE A 258 -21.18 -13.46 -1.09
C ILE A 258 -22.22 -14.44 -0.51
N THR A 259 -21.77 -15.49 0.13
CA THR A 259 -22.63 -16.49 0.79
C THR A 259 -22.75 -16.21 2.28
N HIS A 260 -21.75 -15.58 2.89
CA HIS A 260 -21.75 -15.22 4.30
C HIS A 260 -21.33 -13.76 4.46
N LYS A 261 -22.22 -12.97 5.05
CA LYS A 261 -21.96 -11.57 5.41
C LYS A 261 -21.54 -11.49 6.87
N ASN A 262 -20.61 -10.58 7.17
CA ASN A 262 -20.33 -10.25 8.56
C ASN A 262 -21.53 -9.54 9.20
N ALA A 263 -21.79 -9.81 10.48
CA ALA A 263 -22.77 -9.08 11.27
C ALA A 263 -22.22 -7.68 11.66
N ASP A 264 -23.11 -6.80 12.09
CA ASP A 264 -22.70 -5.51 12.62
C ASP A 264 -21.84 -5.70 13.87
N GLY A 265 -20.73 -4.96 13.92
CA GLY A 265 -19.75 -5.08 15.00
C GLY A 265 -18.74 -6.21 14.84
N ASP A 266 -18.89 -7.12 13.89
CA ASP A 266 -17.92 -8.19 13.63
C ASP A 266 -16.67 -7.65 12.91
N TRP A 267 -15.53 -8.20 13.32
CA TRP A 267 -14.21 -7.91 12.75
C TRP A 267 -13.55 -9.20 12.27
N PRO A 268 -14.04 -9.81 11.18
CA PRO A 268 -13.43 -11.01 10.66
C PRO A 268 -11.98 -10.77 10.24
N SER A 269 -11.14 -11.72 10.58
CA SER A 269 -9.72 -11.67 10.25
C SER A 269 -9.18 -13.06 9.93
N CYS A 270 -8.13 -13.12 9.14
CA CYS A 270 -7.41 -14.35 8.86
C CYS A 270 -5.94 -14.05 8.57
N THR A 271 -5.11 -15.09 8.53
CA THR A 271 -3.73 -14.92 8.05
C THR A 271 -3.71 -14.73 6.54
N PHE A 272 -2.79 -13.92 6.02
CA PHE A 272 -2.63 -13.67 4.59
C PHE A 272 -2.53 -14.97 3.79
N GLY A 273 -1.74 -15.94 4.25
CA GLY A 273 -1.58 -17.25 3.60
C GLY A 273 -2.84 -18.12 3.59
N SER A 274 -3.86 -17.80 4.38
CA SER A 274 -5.13 -18.52 4.39
C SER A 274 -6.22 -17.93 3.48
N ILE A 275 -5.92 -16.80 2.81
CA ILE A 275 -6.82 -16.19 1.83
C ILE A 275 -6.89 -17.08 0.59
N THR A 276 -8.10 -17.38 0.13
CA THR A 276 -8.36 -18.28 -1.00
C THR A 276 -9.21 -17.63 -2.09
N CYS A 277 -9.35 -18.31 -3.22
CA CYS A 277 -10.36 -18.01 -4.25
C CYS A 277 -11.36 -19.16 -4.36
N SER A 278 -12.62 -18.83 -4.62
CA SER A 278 -13.59 -19.83 -5.07
C SER A 278 -13.25 -20.33 -6.49
N ALA A 279 -13.86 -21.44 -6.88
CA ALA A 279 -13.65 -22.01 -8.23
C ALA A 279 -14.13 -21.09 -9.37
N ASP A 280 -14.98 -20.09 -9.06
CA ASP A 280 -15.49 -19.13 -10.04
C ASP A 280 -14.46 -18.04 -10.41
N ILE A 281 -13.34 -17.94 -9.69
CA ILE A 281 -12.33 -16.93 -9.95
C ILE A 281 -11.31 -17.44 -10.95
N GLY A 282 -11.36 -16.90 -12.18
CA GLY A 282 -10.44 -17.23 -13.25
C GLY A 282 -8.98 -16.82 -12.95
N ALA A 283 -8.06 -17.44 -13.68
CA ALA A 283 -6.62 -17.28 -13.45
C ALA A 283 -6.14 -15.83 -13.55
N ASN A 284 -6.63 -15.04 -14.49
CA ASN A 284 -6.24 -13.63 -14.65
C ASN A 284 -6.76 -12.76 -13.50
N ALA A 285 -8.00 -13.00 -13.03
CA ALA A 285 -8.55 -12.30 -11.86
C ALA A 285 -7.73 -12.63 -10.60
N LYS A 286 -7.36 -13.91 -10.43
CA LYS A 286 -6.48 -14.35 -9.36
C LYS A 286 -5.11 -13.67 -9.43
N LEU A 287 -4.49 -13.63 -10.61
CA LEU A 287 -3.19 -12.99 -10.82
C LEU A 287 -3.25 -11.48 -10.48
N LEU A 288 -4.36 -10.80 -10.82
CA LEU A 288 -4.55 -9.40 -10.49
C LEU A 288 -4.68 -9.16 -8.97
N LEU A 289 -5.42 -10.03 -8.27
CA LEU A 289 -5.49 -9.98 -6.79
C LEU A 289 -4.11 -10.21 -6.14
N GLN A 290 -3.30 -11.08 -6.73
CA GLN A 290 -1.92 -11.33 -6.31
C GLN A 290 -1.01 -10.14 -6.61
N ALA A 291 -1.17 -9.47 -7.74
CA ALA A 291 -0.46 -8.24 -8.09
C ALA A 291 -0.81 -7.09 -7.14
N LEU A 292 -2.07 -7.00 -6.71
CA LEU A 292 -2.52 -6.07 -5.67
C LEU A 292 -1.98 -6.42 -4.27
N GLY A 293 -1.32 -7.55 -4.07
CA GLY A 293 -0.91 -8.04 -2.76
C GLY A 293 -2.08 -8.35 -1.82
N MET A 294 -3.26 -8.66 -2.38
CA MET A 294 -4.48 -8.98 -1.62
C MET A 294 -4.76 -10.49 -1.55
N MET A 295 -3.87 -11.27 -2.14
CA MET A 295 -3.89 -12.73 -2.13
C MET A 295 -2.46 -13.25 -2.19
N PRO A 296 -2.10 -14.33 -1.46
CA PRO A 296 -0.78 -14.94 -1.59
C PRO A 296 -0.59 -15.52 -2.99
N TYR A 297 0.62 -15.41 -3.50
CA TYR A 297 1.00 -16.07 -4.75
C TYR A 297 1.25 -17.56 -4.50
N SER A 298 1.86 -17.87 -3.36
CA SER A 298 2.17 -19.23 -2.92
C SER A 298 1.84 -19.39 -1.43
N SER A 299 1.54 -20.62 -1.02
CA SER A 299 1.39 -20.98 0.39
C SER A 299 2.69 -20.83 1.20
N SER A 300 3.83 -20.74 0.51
CA SER A 300 5.16 -20.52 1.09
C SER A 300 5.58 -19.05 1.11
N ASP A 301 4.72 -18.11 0.74
CA ASP A 301 5.01 -16.68 0.82
C ASP A 301 5.43 -16.32 2.26
N LEU A 302 6.46 -15.49 2.40
CA LEU A 302 7.01 -15.08 3.69
C LEU A 302 6.00 -14.25 4.51
N CYS A 303 5.13 -13.54 3.83
CA CYS A 303 4.02 -12.78 4.43
C CYS A 303 2.84 -13.67 4.88
N ALA A 304 2.86 -14.98 4.65
CA ALA A 304 1.72 -15.87 4.87
C ALA A 304 1.15 -15.81 6.31
N GLY A 305 2.01 -15.56 7.31
CA GLY A 305 1.61 -15.43 8.72
C GLY A 305 1.00 -14.09 9.12
N HIS A 306 1.04 -13.06 8.27
CA HIS A 306 0.55 -11.72 8.59
C HIS A 306 -0.98 -11.69 8.62
N THR A 307 -1.57 -10.98 9.57
CA THR A 307 -3.04 -10.93 9.73
C THR A 307 -3.67 -9.86 8.84
N CYS A 308 -4.79 -10.21 8.24
CA CYS A 308 -5.63 -9.33 7.42
C CYS A 308 -7.04 -9.23 8.02
N TRP A 309 -7.63 -8.03 7.98
CA TRP A 309 -9.03 -7.76 8.39
C TRP A 309 -9.85 -7.31 7.20
N PHE A 310 -11.13 -7.66 7.21
CA PHE A 310 -12.03 -7.35 6.10
C PHE A 310 -13.48 -7.31 6.57
N ARG A 311 -14.31 -6.57 5.83
CA ARG A 311 -15.76 -6.55 6.00
C ARG A 311 -16.43 -6.58 4.62
N ASN A 312 -17.63 -7.17 4.54
CA ASN A 312 -18.33 -7.35 3.26
C ASN A 312 -19.80 -6.95 3.28
N SER A 313 -20.26 -6.32 4.36
CA SER A 313 -21.65 -5.88 4.52
C SER A 313 -21.84 -4.37 4.43
N ASP A 314 -20.77 -3.59 4.38
CA ASP A 314 -20.81 -2.13 4.49
C ASP A 314 -20.82 -1.42 3.13
N GLU A 315 -21.37 -0.22 3.07
CA GLU A 315 -21.50 0.57 1.84
C GLU A 315 -20.15 0.86 1.18
N GLU A 316 -19.19 1.38 1.93
CA GLU A 316 -17.83 1.59 1.46
C GLU A 316 -16.84 1.28 2.58
N ARG A 317 -15.75 0.60 2.21
CA ARG A 317 -14.57 0.45 3.07
C ARG A 317 -13.31 0.79 2.31
N ALA A 318 -12.48 1.62 2.91
CA ALA A 318 -11.14 1.94 2.44
C ALA A 318 -10.12 0.93 2.99
N PHE A 319 -8.95 0.91 2.40
CA PHE A 319 -7.89 -0.01 2.79
C PHE A 319 -6.68 0.73 3.35
N PHE A 320 -6.04 0.11 4.33
CA PHE A 320 -4.71 0.46 4.78
C PHE A 320 -3.86 -0.79 4.98
N SER A 321 -2.54 -0.65 4.94
CA SER A 321 -1.59 -1.75 4.87
C SER A 321 -0.43 -1.59 5.85
N GLY A 322 0.39 -2.64 5.99
CA GLY A 322 1.46 -2.69 6.97
C GLY A 322 0.94 -3.14 8.33
N CYS A 323 1.23 -2.39 9.34
CA CYS A 323 0.66 -2.49 10.68
C CYS A 323 1.09 -1.29 11.52
N SER A 324 0.66 -1.20 12.77
CA SER A 324 1.17 -0.19 13.70
C SER A 324 2.01 -0.80 14.82
N TRP A 325 2.50 0.05 15.70
CA TRP A 325 3.39 -0.32 16.81
C TRP A 325 2.82 -1.36 17.80
N GLY A 326 1.52 -1.55 17.83
CA GLY A 326 0.84 -2.43 18.79
C GLY A 326 0.38 -3.78 18.22
N HIS A 327 0.90 -4.19 17.05
CA HIS A 327 0.42 -5.36 16.33
C HIS A 327 1.54 -6.38 16.07
N PRO A 328 2.04 -7.10 17.09
CA PRO A 328 2.97 -8.22 16.90
C PRO A 328 2.42 -9.23 15.88
N SER A 329 3.28 -9.90 15.18
CA SER A 329 2.94 -10.87 14.11
C SER A 329 2.22 -10.27 12.88
N HIS A 330 2.27 -8.95 12.71
CA HIS A 330 1.77 -8.24 11.55
C HIS A 330 2.93 -7.58 10.80
N GLY A 331 2.76 -7.30 9.53
CA GLY A 331 3.81 -6.70 8.71
C GLY A 331 3.35 -6.38 7.30
N LEU A 332 4.29 -6.38 6.36
CA LEU A 332 4.12 -5.99 4.96
C LEU A 332 2.89 -6.61 4.28
N GLY A 333 2.58 -7.89 4.55
CA GLY A 333 1.42 -8.58 3.99
C GLY A 333 0.08 -8.28 4.68
N SER A 334 0.09 -7.53 5.80
CA SER A 334 -1.13 -7.16 6.50
C SER A 334 -1.89 -6.06 5.75
N PHE A 335 -3.21 -6.19 5.70
CA PHE A 335 -4.10 -5.13 5.29
C PHE A 335 -5.39 -5.13 6.13
N SER A 336 -6.05 -3.99 6.19
CA SER A 336 -7.40 -3.86 6.72
C SER A 336 -8.30 -3.19 5.68
N GLY A 337 -9.39 -3.84 5.33
CA GLY A 337 -10.48 -3.35 4.48
C GLY A 337 -11.80 -3.29 5.27
N GLY A 338 -11.75 -2.99 6.56
CA GLY A 338 -12.92 -2.97 7.44
C GLY A 338 -13.36 -1.57 7.88
N HIS A 339 -12.66 -0.51 7.51
CA HIS A 339 -12.90 0.83 8.01
C HIS A 339 -13.41 1.79 6.93
N PRO A 340 -14.24 2.80 7.29
CA PRO A 340 -14.61 3.85 6.37
C PRO A 340 -13.41 4.74 6.05
N ARG A 341 -13.44 5.44 4.90
CA ARG A 341 -12.40 6.41 4.52
C ARG A 341 -12.21 7.57 5.49
N SER A 342 -13.24 7.85 6.30
CA SER A 342 -13.25 8.91 7.32
C SER A 342 -12.61 8.51 8.65
N LEU A 343 -12.07 7.28 8.79
CA LEU A 343 -11.38 6.89 10.01
C LEU A 343 -10.18 7.79 10.28
N VAL A 344 -10.07 8.22 11.53
CA VAL A 344 -8.94 8.97 12.07
C VAL A 344 -8.41 8.22 13.28
N ASP A 345 -7.13 7.84 13.26
CA ASP A 345 -6.49 7.10 14.35
C ASP A 345 -5.05 7.52 14.54
N VAL A 346 -4.58 7.57 15.79
CA VAL A 346 -3.19 7.94 16.14
C VAL A 346 -2.14 6.98 15.61
N ALA A 347 -2.57 5.77 15.21
CA ALA A 347 -1.75 4.72 14.64
C ALA A 347 -1.92 4.57 13.13
N LEU A 348 -2.58 5.53 12.45
CA LEU A 348 -2.89 5.48 11.02
C LEU A 348 -2.37 6.74 10.34
N GLY A 349 -1.42 6.54 9.46
CA GLY A 349 -0.76 7.55 8.64
C GLY A 349 -0.79 7.18 7.16
N PHE A 350 0.26 7.54 6.43
CA PHE A 350 0.29 7.32 4.98
C PHE A 350 1.70 7.48 4.40
N ARG A 351 1.81 7.15 3.11
CA ARG A 351 3.02 7.32 2.30
C ARG A 351 2.65 7.87 0.93
N ALA A 352 3.38 8.89 0.46
CA ALA A 352 3.26 9.38 -0.90
C ALA A 352 4.08 8.53 -1.86
N ALA A 353 3.65 8.49 -3.11
CA ALA A 353 4.42 8.03 -4.24
C ALA A 353 4.47 9.11 -5.32
N TYR A 354 5.33 8.91 -6.29
CA TYR A 354 5.48 9.79 -7.45
C TYR A 354 5.69 8.98 -8.72
N CYS A 355 5.05 9.39 -9.78
CA CYS A 355 5.24 8.87 -11.11
C CYS A 355 5.35 10.02 -12.11
N LYS A 356 6.36 9.99 -12.98
CA LYS A 356 6.36 10.90 -14.11
C LYS A 356 5.25 10.46 -15.08
N LEU A 357 4.18 11.25 -15.13
CA LEU A 357 3.05 10.91 -15.98
C LEU A 357 3.43 10.84 -17.46
N PRO A 358 2.87 9.90 -18.22
CA PRO A 358 3.07 9.86 -19.67
C PRO A 358 2.46 11.11 -20.30
N SER A 359 3.13 11.64 -21.33
CA SER A 359 2.58 12.76 -22.10
C SER A 359 1.28 12.33 -22.76
N VAL A 360 0.23 13.14 -22.64
CA VAL A 360 -1.00 12.94 -23.41
C VAL A 360 -0.66 13.25 -24.87
N THR A 361 -0.64 12.20 -25.71
CA THR A 361 -0.42 12.31 -27.16
C THR A 361 -1.71 12.57 -27.90
#